data_be25910361314e75b573012ad53e40d8
#
_entry.id   be25910361314e75b573012ad53e40d8
#
_cell.length_a   1.000
_cell.length_b   1.000
_cell.length_c   1.000
_cell.angle_alpha   90.00
_cell.angle_beta   90.00
_cell.angle_gamma   90.00
#
_symmetry.space_group_name_H-M   'P 1'
#
loop_
_entity.id
_entity.type
_entity.pdbx_description
1 polymer ?
#
loop_
_entity_poly.entity_id
_entity_poly.type
_entity_poly.pdbx_seq_one_letter_code
_entity_poly.pdbx_strand_id
1 'polypeptide(L)'
;MAPFITRPEIRGTFGVCASTHYLATAAGMAVLENGGNAFDAATAMGFALQVVEPHMNSPAGEVPALFCKAGTNDVVSLSGQGTAPAKATPKAFRDLGLERIPGTGLLPLVVPGAFDGWMILLRDHGTMAPRDVLKYAIDYARDGFAVAPSCADAITKCQPFFEASWPTSAALYRNGGNPIKAGELFRNHALADTYARVLSEAESAGDDREAQIEKARQCWHQGFVAETIDTFCTDNEFIDTSGERHGGLLRADDLANFEAHYEAPATFDYPAGDHVYTMCKTGPWTQGPVMLQQL
;
A
#
# COMPACT_ATOMS: atom_id res chain seq x y z
N MET A 1 37.28 12.84 -0.65
CA MET A 1 36.25 13.36 -1.57
C MET A 1 35.00 13.58 -0.75
N ALA A 2 34.38 14.78 -0.79
CA ALA A 2 33.10 14.99 -0.15
C ALA A 2 32.08 14.06 -0.86
N PRO A 3 31.17 13.39 -0.14
CA PRO A 3 30.16 12.54 -0.77
C PRO A 3 29.31 13.41 -1.71
N PHE A 4 29.02 12.86 -2.90
CA PHE A 4 28.07 13.51 -3.82
C PHE A 4 26.68 13.40 -3.20
N ILE A 5 26.11 14.54 -2.83
CA ILE A 5 24.76 14.67 -2.31
C ILE A 5 23.99 15.63 -3.20
N THR A 6 22.77 15.25 -3.57
CA THR A 6 21.88 16.09 -4.38
C THR A 6 21.08 17.09 -3.56
N ARG A 7 21.02 16.87 -2.23
CA ARG A 7 20.32 17.73 -1.27
C ARG A 7 21.14 17.90 0.00
N PRO A 8 21.02 19.01 0.71
CA PRO A 8 21.63 19.16 2.03
C PRO A 8 21.00 18.16 3.01
N GLU A 9 21.72 17.84 4.08
CA GLU A 9 21.18 17.12 5.23
C GLU A 9 20.01 17.92 5.83
N ILE A 10 18.88 17.23 6.02
CA ILE A 10 17.67 17.83 6.61
C ILE A 10 17.66 17.50 8.10
N ARG A 11 17.65 18.52 8.93
CA ARG A 11 17.52 18.40 10.39
C ARG A 11 16.27 19.15 10.84
N GLY A 12 15.31 18.42 11.42
CA GLY A 12 14.11 19.00 11.99
C GLY A 12 14.22 19.17 13.50
N THR A 13 13.69 20.26 14.02
CA THR A 13 13.52 20.49 15.47
C THR A 13 12.15 20.09 15.97
N PHE A 14 11.19 19.97 15.07
CA PHE A 14 9.80 19.60 15.33
C PHE A 14 9.50 18.17 14.86
N GLY A 15 9.86 17.85 13.64
CA GLY A 15 9.67 16.54 13.03
C GLY A 15 10.29 16.50 11.63
N VAL A 16 10.44 15.30 11.09
CA VAL A 16 10.90 15.07 9.71
C VAL A 16 10.05 13.99 9.08
N CYS A 17 9.54 14.27 7.88
CA CYS A 17 8.90 13.29 7.01
C CYS A 17 9.78 13.07 5.77
N ALA A 18 9.85 11.81 5.32
CA ALA A 18 10.52 11.46 4.07
C ALA A 18 9.74 10.35 3.37
N SER A 19 9.61 10.47 2.05
CA SER A 19 9.01 9.45 1.19
C SER A 19 9.61 9.57 -0.21
N THR A 20 9.23 8.65 -1.09
CA THR A 20 9.65 8.64 -2.50
C THR A 20 8.98 9.74 -3.33
N HIS A 21 7.87 10.32 -2.84
CA HIS A 21 7.14 11.36 -3.55
C HIS A 21 6.92 12.60 -2.68
N TYR A 22 7.24 13.80 -3.21
CA TYR A 22 7.16 15.07 -2.49
C TYR A 22 5.74 15.39 -1.97
N LEU A 23 4.68 15.01 -2.70
CA LEU A 23 3.29 15.23 -2.26
C LEU A 23 2.95 14.38 -1.03
N ALA A 24 3.42 13.14 -0.97
CA ALA A 24 3.24 12.30 0.20
C ALA A 24 4.02 12.86 1.40
N THR A 25 5.28 13.29 1.20
CA THR A 25 6.06 13.97 2.24
C THR A 25 5.36 15.23 2.74
N ALA A 26 4.79 16.04 1.83
CA ALA A 26 4.02 17.23 2.20
C ALA A 26 2.76 16.89 3.02
N ALA A 27 2.04 15.83 2.64
CA ALA A 27 0.87 15.35 3.40
C ALA A 27 1.26 14.93 4.82
N GLY A 28 2.35 14.16 4.98
CA GLY A 28 2.84 13.77 6.32
C GLY A 28 3.26 14.97 7.16
N MET A 29 3.95 15.95 6.57
CA MET A 29 4.35 17.16 7.27
C MET A 29 3.16 18.01 7.68
N ALA A 30 2.15 18.15 6.80
CA ALA A 30 0.91 18.86 7.12
C ALA A 30 0.14 18.18 8.28
N VAL A 31 0.13 16.86 8.34
CA VAL A 31 -0.46 16.10 9.46
C VAL A 31 0.25 16.43 10.77
N LEU A 32 1.59 16.45 10.79
CA LEU A 32 2.36 16.81 11.98
C LEU A 32 2.06 18.26 12.42
N GLU A 33 2.03 19.21 11.47
CA GLU A 33 1.74 20.64 11.73
C GLU A 33 0.32 20.87 12.26
N ASN A 34 -0.62 20.00 11.91
CA ASN A 34 -2.00 20.02 12.41
C ASN A 34 -2.20 19.25 13.73
N GLY A 35 -1.11 18.84 14.39
CA GLY A 35 -1.17 18.20 15.72
C GLY A 35 -1.23 16.69 15.73
N GLY A 36 -1.15 16.04 14.56
CA GLY A 36 -0.99 14.60 14.46
C GLY A 36 0.39 14.14 14.92
N ASN A 37 0.53 12.88 15.23
CA ASN A 37 1.80 12.26 15.60
C ASN A 37 2.47 11.56 14.38
N ALA A 38 3.61 10.91 14.60
CA ALA A 38 4.36 10.23 13.55
C ALA A 38 3.57 9.09 12.89
N PHE A 39 2.67 8.43 13.61
CA PHE A 39 1.83 7.35 13.09
C PHE A 39 0.71 7.89 12.19
N ASP A 40 0.09 9.01 12.58
CA ASP A 40 -0.86 9.74 11.74
C ASP A 40 -0.20 10.19 10.43
N ALA A 41 1.00 10.79 10.54
CA ALA A 41 1.75 11.25 9.39
C ALA A 41 2.18 10.10 8.45
N ALA A 42 2.66 8.98 9.01
CA ALA A 42 3.04 7.80 8.23
C ALA A 42 1.84 7.21 7.48
N THR A 43 0.68 7.12 8.14
CA THR A 43 -0.57 6.64 7.54
C THR A 43 -1.02 7.56 6.41
N ALA A 44 -1.01 8.88 6.62
CA ALA A 44 -1.35 9.85 5.56
C ALA A 44 -0.39 9.77 4.36
N MET A 45 0.91 9.64 4.61
CA MET A 45 1.90 9.42 3.54
C MET A 45 1.65 8.12 2.80
N GLY A 46 1.36 7.02 3.51
CA GLY A 46 1.07 5.72 2.93
C GLY A 46 -0.11 5.77 1.97
N PHE A 47 -1.24 6.34 2.39
CA PHE A 47 -2.40 6.52 1.52
C PHE A 47 -2.13 7.48 0.37
N ALA A 48 -1.40 8.57 0.58
CA ALA A 48 -1.02 9.48 -0.50
C ALA A 48 -0.16 8.79 -1.55
N LEU A 49 0.82 7.96 -1.15
CA LEU A 49 1.67 7.19 -2.07
C LEU A 49 0.86 6.22 -2.94
N GLN A 50 -0.21 5.61 -2.41
CA GLN A 50 -1.09 4.74 -3.19
C GLN A 50 -1.77 5.47 -4.36
N VAL A 51 -1.88 6.79 -4.27
CA VAL A 51 -2.45 7.64 -5.32
C VAL A 51 -1.39 8.18 -6.25
N VAL A 52 -0.31 8.78 -5.70
CA VAL A 52 0.66 9.55 -6.48
C VAL A 52 1.79 8.70 -7.08
N GLU A 53 1.96 7.48 -6.61
CA GLU A 53 2.93 6.49 -7.13
C GLU A 53 2.27 5.12 -7.41
N PRO A 54 1.23 5.05 -8.25
CA PRO A 54 0.50 3.81 -8.49
C PRO A 54 1.34 2.70 -9.13
N HIS A 55 2.52 3.00 -9.64
CA HIS A 55 3.49 2.06 -10.19
C HIS A 55 4.36 1.38 -9.11
N MET A 56 4.36 1.90 -7.88
CA MET A 56 5.14 1.39 -6.75
C MET A 56 4.26 1.02 -5.56
N ASN A 57 3.08 1.63 -5.45
CA ASN A 57 2.17 1.48 -4.33
C ASN A 57 0.74 1.24 -4.82
N SER A 58 -0.06 0.58 -4.00
CA SER A 58 -1.46 0.29 -4.35
C SER A 58 -2.29 0.15 -3.08
N PRO A 59 -3.58 0.52 -3.10
CA PRO A 59 -4.51 0.15 -2.03
C PRO A 59 -4.67 -1.37 -1.89
N ALA A 60 -4.36 -2.13 -2.96
CA ALA A 60 -4.33 -3.59 -2.96
C ALA A 60 -2.93 -4.16 -2.65
N GLY A 61 -2.00 -3.34 -2.16
CA GLY A 61 -0.65 -3.74 -1.79
C GLY A 61 -0.52 -4.21 -0.35
N GLU A 62 0.67 -3.99 0.19
CA GLU A 62 1.10 -4.45 1.51
C GLU A 62 1.79 -3.33 2.30
N VAL A 63 1.87 -3.49 3.62
CA VAL A 63 2.58 -2.58 4.53
C VAL A 63 3.48 -3.37 5.45
N PRO A 64 4.74 -3.62 5.08
CA PRO A 64 5.78 -3.99 6.03
C PRO A 64 6.30 -2.73 6.73
N ALA A 65 6.17 -2.63 8.05
CA ALA A 65 6.68 -1.49 8.77
C ALA A 65 7.43 -1.90 10.05
N LEU A 66 8.42 -1.08 10.40
CA LEU A 66 9.09 -1.13 11.70
C LEU A 66 8.91 0.24 12.36
N PHE A 67 8.58 0.23 13.63
CA PHE A 67 8.45 1.46 14.39
C PHE A 67 8.92 1.28 15.84
N CYS A 68 9.23 2.39 16.46
CA CYS A 68 9.59 2.47 17.87
C CYS A 68 8.74 3.57 18.52
N LYS A 69 8.18 3.30 19.68
CA LYS A 69 7.44 4.31 20.45
C LYS A 69 8.41 5.27 21.12
N ALA A 70 8.06 6.54 21.16
CA ALA A 70 8.84 7.55 21.88
C ALA A 70 9.07 7.12 23.34
N GLY A 71 10.32 7.28 23.79
CA GLY A 71 10.72 6.92 25.17
C GLY A 71 10.94 5.43 25.41
N THR A 72 10.86 4.58 24.39
CA THR A 72 11.23 3.17 24.46
C THR A 72 12.34 2.85 23.47
N ASN A 73 12.99 1.69 23.65
CA ASN A 73 13.90 1.11 22.66
C ASN A 73 13.27 -0.12 21.98
N ASP A 74 12.00 -0.37 22.24
CA ASP A 74 11.32 -1.54 21.72
C ASP A 74 10.90 -1.29 20.28
N VAL A 75 11.48 -2.05 19.35
CA VAL A 75 11.10 -2.04 17.96
C VAL A 75 9.99 -3.05 17.74
N VAL A 76 8.93 -2.63 17.08
CA VAL A 76 7.77 -3.44 16.73
C VAL A 76 7.71 -3.59 15.22
N SER A 77 7.43 -4.79 14.73
CA SER A 77 7.13 -5.08 13.33
C SER A 77 5.62 -5.09 13.12
N LEU A 78 5.15 -4.37 12.10
CA LEU A 78 3.79 -4.46 11.59
C LEU A 78 3.79 -5.32 10.32
N SER A 79 2.98 -6.37 10.31
CA SER A 79 2.67 -7.18 9.14
C SER A 79 1.30 -6.80 8.58
N GLY A 80 1.31 -5.96 7.53
CA GLY A 80 0.17 -5.72 6.66
C GLY A 80 0.36 -6.45 5.32
N GLN A 81 1.02 -7.59 5.32
CA GLN A 81 1.22 -8.47 4.17
C GLN A 81 0.04 -9.41 4.01
N GLY A 82 -0.63 -9.34 2.86
CA GLY A 82 -1.74 -10.22 2.57
C GLY A 82 -1.32 -11.67 2.35
N THR A 83 -2.17 -12.59 2.78
CA THR A 83 -1.98 -14.03 2.56
C THR A 83 -2.40 -14.46 1.18
N ALA A 84 -1.92 -15.60 0.71
CA ALA A 84 -2.45 -16.24 -0.48
C ALA A 84 -3.93 -16.63 -0.26
N PRO A 85 -4.79 -16.53 -1.30
CA PRO A 85 -6.18 -16.98 -1.22
C PRO A 85 -6.28 -18.46 -0.85
N ALA A 86 -7.29 -18.84 -0.11
CA ALA A 86 -7.50 -20.24 0.31
C ALA A 86 -7.59 -21.21 -0.90
N LYS A 87 -8.07 -20.75 -2.05
CA LYS A 87 -8.13 -21.52 -3.29
C LYS A 87 -6.78 -21.61 -4.03
N ALA A 88 -5.79 -20.81 -3.69
CA ALA A 88 -4.46 -20.76 -4.35
C ALA A 88 -3.57 -21.91 -3.84
N THR A 89 -3.98 -23.14 -4.08
CA THR A 89 -3.25 -24.34 -3.67
C THR A 89 -2.32 -24.85 -4.78
N PRO A 90 -1.24 -25.58 -4.47
CA PRO A 90 -0.40 -26.21 -5.48
C PRO A 90 -1.19 -27.14 -6.42
N LYS A 91 -2.28 -27.75 -5.92
CA LYS A 91 -3.18 -28.57 -6.74
C LYS A 91 -3.93 -27.71 -7.77
N ALA A 92 -4.48 -26.57 -7.35
CA ALA A 92 -5.22 -25.69 -8.25
C ALA A 92 -4.36 -25.22 -9.44
N PHE A 93 -3.12 -24.85 -9.21
CA PHE A 93 -2.20 -24.46 -10.29
C PHE A 93 -1.83 -25.64 -11.20
N ARG A 94 -1.58 -26.83 -10.66
CA ARG A 94 -1.34 -28.02 -11.48
C ARG A 94 -2.55 -28.43 -12.32
N ASP A 95 -3.77 -28.30 -11.79
CA ASP A 95 -5.00 -28.58 -12.54
C ASP A 95 -5.18 -27.63 -13.73
N LEU A 96 -4.60 -26.41 -13.65
CA LEU A 96 -4.52 -25.44 -14.75
C LEU A 96 -3.32 -25.71 -15.70
N GLY A 97 -2.54 -26.78 -15.49
CA GLY A 97 -1.36 -27.08 -16.28
C GLY A 97 -0.16 -26.18 -15.98
N LEU A 98 -0.15 -25.47 -14.86
CA LEU A 98 0.90 -24.52 -14.49
C LEU A 98 1.93 -25.16 -13.55
N GLU A 99 3.21 -25.07 -13.91
CA GLU A 99 4.34 -25.45 -13.04
C GLU A 99 4.78 -24.32 -12.10
N ARG A 100 4.43 -23.09 -12.42
CA ARG A 100 4.75 -21.88 -11.66
C ARG A 100 3.55 -20.96 -11.62
N ILE A 101 3.45 -20.18 -10.55
CA ILE A 101 2.46 -19.09 -10.46
C ILE A 101 2.83 -18.03 -11.50
N PRO A 102 1.90 -17.61 -12.39
CA PRO A 102 2.16 -16.53 -13.32
C PRO A 102 2.56 -15.23 -12.61
N GLY A 103 3.44 -14.45 -13.23
CA GLY A 103 3.89 -13.19 -12.65
C GLY A 103 2.93 -12.01 -12.85
N THR A 104 1.85 -12.21 -13.62
CA THR A 104 0.83 -11.18 -13.93
C THR A 104 -0.56 -11.82 -13.96
N GLY A 105 -1.61 -11.00 -14.14
CA GLY A 105 -3.00 -11.47 -14.20
C GLY A 105 -3.64 -11.58 -12.82
N LEU A 106 -4.70 -12.39 -12.74
CA LEU A 106 -5.49 -12.54 -11.52
C LEU A 106 -5.06 -13.72 -10.64
N LEU A 107 -4.29 -14.68 -11.17
CA LEU A 107 -3.84 -15.86 -10.40
C LEU A 107 -2.85 -15.55 -9.27
N PRO A 108 -1.89 -14.59 -9.42
CA PRO A 108 -0.92 -14.29 -8.37
C PRO A 108 -1.45 -13.35 -7.28
N LEU A 109 -2.73 -12.95 -7.34
CA LEU A 109 -3.29 -12.04 -6.35
C LEU A 109 -3.22 -12.64 -4.95
N VAL A 110 -2.86 -11.80 -3.99
CA VAL A 110 -2.95 -12.04 -2.55
C VAL A 110 -4.00 -11.12 -1.94
N VAL A 111 -4.38 -11.36 -0.69
CA VAL A 111 -5.30 -10.47 0.02
C VAL A 111 -4.70 -9.06 0.10
N PRO A 112 -5.45 -8.00 -0.22
CA PRO A 112 -5.02 -6.61 -0.07
C PRO A 112 -4.82 -6.22 1.39
N GLY A 113 -3.59 -6.31 1.91
CA GLY A 113 -3.32 -6.09 3.33
C GLY A 113 -2.99 -4.64 3.72
N ALA A 114 -2.68 -3.77 2.75
CA ALA A 114 -2.19 -2.42 3.02
C ALA A 114 -3.20 -1.55 3.77
N PHE A 115 -4.48 -1.61 3.38
CA PHE A 115 -5.51 -0.80 4.04
C PHE A 115 -5.63 -1.16 5.53
N ASP A 116 -5.69 -2.43 5.84
CA ASP A 116 -5.80 -2.92 7.21
C ASP A 116 -4.57 -2.57 8.04
N GLY A 117 -3.37 -2.77 7.48
CA GLY A 117 -2.11 -2.41 8.15
C GLY A 117 -2.06 -0.93 8.54
N TRP A 118 -2.43 -0.02 7.64
CA TRP A 118 -2.49 1.41 7.95
C TRP A 118 -3.58 1.74 8.98
N MET A 119 -4.74 1.09 8.91
CA MET A 119 -5.84 1.34 9.83
C MET A 119 -5.53 0.87 11.25
N ILE A 120 -4.92 -0.32 11.45
CA ILE A 120 -4.55 -0.73 12.81
C ILE A 120 -3.42 0.14 13.38
N LEU A 121 -2.47 0.58 12.54
CA LEU A 121 -1.43 1.53 12.97
C LEU A 121 -2.06 2.85 13.45
N LEU A 122 -3.01 3.37 12.68
CA LEU A 122 -3.76 4.58 13.03
C LEU A 122 -4.57 4.38 14.31
N ARG A 123 -5.29 3.25 14.45
CA ARG A 123 -6.11 2.94 15.63
C ARG A 123 -5.29 2.92 16.90
N ASP A 124 -4.20 2.16 16.91
CA ASP A 124 -3.48 1.79 18.13
C ASP A 124 -2.43 2.83 18.53
N HIS A 125 -1.95 3.63 17.58
CA HIS A 125 -0.82 4.55 17.80
C HIS A 125 -1.07 5.98 17.32
N GLY A 126 -1.98 6.18 16.37
CA GLY A 126 -2.37 7.52 15.91
C GLY A 126 -3.34 8.23 16.87
N THR A 127 -3.57 9.50 16.60
CA THR A 127 -4.43 10.39 17.38
C THR A 127 -5.51 11.07 16.54
N MET A 128 -5.33 11.15 15.23
CA MET A 128 -6.24 11.83 14.32
C MET A 128 -7.38 10.93 13.84
N ALA A 129 -8.48 11.53 13.43
CA ALA A 129 -9.60 10.81 12.83
C ALA A 129 -9.22 10.29 11.42
N PRO A 130 -9.82 9.18 10.96
CA PRO A 130 -9.55 8.64 9.61
C PRO A 130 -9.72 9.69 8.51
N ARG A 131 -10.71 10.58 8.62
CA ARG A 131 -10.94 11.64 7.64
C ARG A 131 -9.76 12.60 7.50
N ASP A 132 -9.14 12.99 8.60
CA ASP A 132 -8.04 13.96 8.60
C ASP A 132 -6.79 13.39 7.98
N VAL A 133 -6.63 12.06 8.05
CA VAL A 133 -5.48 11.33 7.51
C VAL A 133 -5.68 10.99 6.03
N LEU A 134 -6.88 10.54 5.63
CA LEU A 134 -7.15 10.12 4.26
C LEU A 134 -7.46 11.28 3.31
N LYS A 135 -7.80 12.48 3.82
CA LYS A 135 -8.18 13.62 2.97
C LYS A 135 -7.17 13.93 1.87
N TYR A 136 -5.87 13.84 2.14
CA TYR A 136 -4.82 14.14 1.16
C TYR A 136 -4.84 13.16 -0.02
N ALA A 137 -5.00 11.87 0.27
CA ALA A 137 -5.13 10.86 -0.77
C ALA A 137 -6.39 11.07 -1.62
N ILE A 138 -7.51 11.38 -0.96
CA ILE A 138 -8.79 11.66 -1.65
C ILE A 138 -8.67 12.91 -2.51
N ASP A 139 -8.10 14.00 -1.98
CA ASP A 139 -7.94 15.26 -2.71
C ASP A 139 -7.02 15.08 -3.93
N TYR A 140 -5.86 14.42 -3.77
CA TYR A 140 -4.97 14.12 -4.91
C TYR A 140 -5.63 13.22 -5.96
N ALA A 141 -6.39 12.22 -5.55
CA ALA A 141 -7.08 11.34 -6.48
C ALA A 141 -8.23 12.07 -7.22
N ARG A 142 -8.96 12.96 -6.56
CA ARG A 142 -10.11 13.70 -7.10
C ARG A 142 -9.68 14.88 -7.95
N ASP A 143 -8.86 15.76 -7.36
CA ASP A 143 -8.50 17.03 -7.98
C ASP A 143 -7.32 16.88 -8.96
N GLY A 144 -6.53 15.84 -8.75
CA GLY A 144 -5.41 15.46 -9.60
C GLY A 144 -4.06 15.94 -9.08
N PHE A 145 -3.04 15.32 -9.61
CA PHE A 145 -1.63 15.64 -9.34
C PHE A 145 -0.80 15.55 -10.62
N ALA A 146 0.34 16.24 -10.66
CA ALA A 146 1.28 16.15 -11.77
C ALA A 146 2.04 14.82 -11.71
N VAL A 147 1.95 14.01 -12.77
CA VAL A 147 2.58 12.68 -12.84
C VAL A 147 4.10 12.80 -12.84
N ALA A 148 4.76 12.07 -11.94
CA ALA A 148 6.21 12.01 -11.90
C ALA A 148 6.79 11.28 -13.13
N PRO A 149 8.01 11.65 -13.59
CA PRO A 149 8.63 11.02 -14.77
C PRO A 149 8.73 9.49 -14.65
N SER A 150 9.14 8.95 -13.50
CA SER A 150 9.24 7.52 -13.26
C SER A 150 7.91 6.78 -13.42
N CYS A 151 6.82 7.40 -12.96
CA CYS A 151 5.47 6.86 -13.10
C CYS A 151 5.01 6.87 -14.57
N ALA A 152 5.21 7.99 -15.28
CA ALA A 152 4.88 8.10 -16.71
C ALA A 152 5.67 7.08 -17.55
N ASP A 153 6.95 6.89 -17.26
CA ASP A 153 7.80 5.91 -17.95
C ASP A 153 7.31 4.47 -17.70
N ALA A 154 6.93 4.14 -16.46
CA ALA A 154 6.38 2.83 -16.13
C ALA A 154 5.05 2.57 -16.86
N ILE A 155 4.13 3.54 -16.86
CA ILE A 155 2.85 3.45 -17.56
C ILE A 155 3.09 3.27 -19.06
N THR A 156 3.99 4.06 -19.66
CA THR A 156 4.31 3.98 -21.11
C THR A 156 4.85 2.60 -21.48
N LYS A 157 5.71 2.02 -20.66
CA LYS A 157 6.26 0.66 -20.88
C LYS A 157 5.18 -0.44 -20.78
N CYS A 158 4.22 -0.27 -19.89
CA CYS A 158 3.13 -1.22 -19.69
C CYS A 158 1.96 -1.03 -20.67
N GLN A 159 1.84 0.12 -21.32
CA GLN A 159 0.70 0.47 -22.14
C GLN A 159 0.37 -0.54 -23.26
N PRO A 160 1.35 -1.08 -24.03
CA PRO A 160 1.05 -2.07 -25.06
C PRO A 160 0.42 -3.34 -24.47
N PHE A 161 0.87 -3.75 -23.29
CA PHE A 161 0.31 -4.90 -22.58
C PHE A 161 -1.08 -4.60 -22.01
N PHE A 162 -1.30 -3.41 -21.45
CA PHE A 162 -2.61 -2.98 -20.98
C PHE A 162 -3.63 -2.96 -22.12
N GLU A 163 -3.27 -2.40 -23.28
CA GLU A 163 -4.15 -2.34 -24.46
C GLU A 163 -4.51 -3.74 -24.99
N ALA A 164 -3.55 -4.63 -25.02
CA ALA A 164 -3.76 -5.99 -25.52
C ALA A 164 -4.55 -6.88 -24.57
N SER A 165 -4.39 -6.68 -23.25
CA SER A 165 -4.78 -7.69 -22.26
C SER A 165 -5.57 -7.14 -21.08
N TRP A 166 -5.38 -5.86 -20.69
CA TRP A 166 -5.97 -5.28 -19.47
C TRP A 166 -6.68 -3.95 -19.76
N PRO A 167 -7.87 -4.01 -20.35
CA PRO A 167 -8.56 -2.81 -20.87
C PRO A 167 -8.93 -1.79 -19.79
N THR A 168 -9.18 -2.22 -18.54
CA THR A 168 -9.46 -1.32 -17.42
C THR A 168 -8.25 -0.47 -17.06
N SER A 169 -7.06 -1.07 -17.00
CA SER A 169 -5.79 -0.35 -16.79
C SER A 169 -5.46 0.55 -17.98
N ALA A 170 -5.69 0.06 -19.21
CA ALA A 170 -5.51 0.87 -20.40
C ALA A 170 -6.38 2.14 -20.41
N ALA A 171 -7.63 2.03 -19.97
CA ALA A 171 -8.55 3.15 -19.89
C ALA A 171 -8.16 4.14 -18.79
N LEU A 172 -7.71 3.66 -17.63
CA LEU A 172 -7.36 4.48 -16.48
C LEU A 172 -6.16 5.39 -16.76
N TYR A 173 -5.07 4.83 -17.32
CA TYR A 173 -3.80 5.53 -17.47
C TYR A 173 -3.66 6.27 -18.80
N ARG A 174 -4.75 6.92 -19.27
CA ARG A 174 -4.79 7.72 -20.49
C ARG A 174 -5.24 9.14 -20.22
N ASN A 175 -4.71 10.06 -21.03
CA ASN A 175 -5.17 11.44 -21.12
C ASN A 175 -5.40 11.77 -22.59
N GLY A 176 -6.65 12.16 -22.94
CA GLY A 176 -7.01 12.45 -24.32
C GLY A 176 -6.76 11.28 -25.31
N GLY A 177 -6.88 10.03 -24.84
CA GLY A 177 -6.68 8.83 -25.64
C GLY A 177 -5.22 8.35 -25.75
N ASN A 178 -4.25 9.11 -25.24
CA ASN A 178 -2.84 8.76 -25.21
C ASN A 178 -2.40 8.34 -23.79
N PRO A 179 -1.32 7.54 -23.64
CA PRO A 179 -0.70 7.32 -22.35
C PRO A 179 -0.35 8.64 -21.67
N ILE A 180 -0.62 8.72 -20.36
CA ILE A 180 -0.35 9.93 -19.60
C ILE A 180 1.15 10.23 -19.55
N LYS A 181 1.53 11.51 -19.66
CA LYS A 181 2.92 11.96 -19.70
C LYS A 181 3.34 12.62 -18.39
N ALA A 182 4.65 12.67 -18.17
CA ALA A 182 5.22 13.39 -17.04
C ALA A 182 4.77 14.86 -17.03
N GLY A 183 4.37 15.34 -15.85
CA GLY A 183 3.87 16.69 -15.63
C GLY A 183 2.40 16.90 -16.03
N GLU A 184 1.75 15.96 -16.71
CA GLU A 184 0.30 16.04 -16.96
C GLU A 184 -0.49 15.78 -15.67
N LEU A 185 -1.66 16.39 -15.58
CA LEU A 185 -2.56 16.23 -14.45
C LEU A 185 -3.30 14.89 -14.57
N PHE A 186 -3.07 14.00 -13.62
CA PHE A 186 -3.75 12.71 -13.51
C PHE A 186 -4.78 12.73 -12.40
N ARG A 187 -5.93 12.14 -12.64
CA ARG A 187 -7.02 11.94 -11.67
C ARG A 187 -7.44 10.50 -11.67
N ASN A 188 -7.78 10.01 -10.47
CA ASN A 188 -8.38 8.69 -10.29
C ASN A 188 -9.66 8.85 -9.45
N HIS A 189 -10.73 9.29 -10.12
CA HIS A 189 -12.02 9.52 -9.46
C HIS A 189 -12.57 8.25 -8.78
N ALA A 190 -12.37 7.08 -9.41
CA ALA A 190 -12.84 5.81 -8.84
C ALA A 190 -12.17 5.52 -7.48
N LEU A 191 -10.86 5.78 -7.36
CA LEU A 191 -10.15 5.62 -6.08
C LEU A 191 -10.59 6.68 -5.05
N ALA A 192 -10.75 7.94 -5.50
CA ALA A 192 -11.25 9.01 -4.63
C ALA A 192 -12.63 8.67 -4.07
N ASP A 193 -13.54 8.19 -4.92
CA ASP A 193 -14.91 7.83 -4.53
C ASP A 193 -14.92 6.59 -3.62
N THR A 194 -14.02 5.62 -3.86
CA THR A 194 -13.85 4.45 -2.98
C THR A 194 -13.46 4.87 -1.57
N TYR A 195 -12.41 5.67 -1.42
CA TYR A 195 -11.98 6.15 -0.10
C TYR A 195 -13.01 7.06 0.56
N ALA A 196 -13.66 7.94 -0.20
CA ALA A 196 -14.72 8.80 0.32
C ALA A 196 -15.92 7.98 0.82
N ARG A 197 -16.30 6.91 0.11
CA ARG A 197 -17.36 6.00 0.55
C ARG A 197 -16.97 5.26 1.81
N VAL A 198 -15.74 4.72 1.89
CA VAL A 198 -15.24 4.07 3.11
C VAL A 198 -15.32 5.03 4.31
N LEU A 199 -14.89 6.29 4.14
CA LEU A 199 -14.99 7.29 5.21
C LEU A 199 -16.44 7.60 5.59
N SER A 200 -17.34 7.77 4.63
CA SER A 200 -18.75 8.01 4.89
C SER A 200 -19.41 6.87 5.67
N GLU A 201 -19.07 5.62 5.32
CA GLU A 201 -19.55 4.46 6.09
C GLU A 201 -18.89 4.38 7.48
N ALA A 202 -17.60 4.71 7.60
CA ALA A 202 -16.91 4.78 8.89
C ALA A 202 -17.58 5.78 9.84
N GLU A 203 -17.88 6.98 9.37
CA GLU A 203 -18.52 8.04 10.15
C GLU A 203 -19.95 7.70 10.60
N SER A 204 -20.61 6.75 9.94
CA SER A 204 -21.90 6.23 10.40
C SER A 204 -21.82 5.50 11.76
N ALA A 205 -20.62 5.13 12.22
CA ALA A 205 -20.38 4.56 13.54
C ALA A 205 -20.48 5.61 14.69
N GLY A 206 -20.66 6.90 14.36
CA GLY A 206 -20.72 7.99 15.33
C GLY A 206 -19.39 8.71 15.52
N ASP A 207 -19.25 9.43 16.64
CA ASP A 207 -18.10 10.30 16.89
C ASP A 207 -16.88 9.56 17.49
N ASP A 208 -17.01 8.30 17.86
CA ASP A 208 -15.91 7.51 18.41
C ASP A 208 -14.90 7.15 17.32
N ARG A 209 -13.67 7.63 17.51
CA ARG A 209 -12.58 7.48 16.55
C ARG A 209 -12.24 6.01 16.26
N GLU A 210 -12.16 5.19 17.31
CA GLU A 210 -11.79 3.78 17.19
C GLU A 210 -12.91 3.01 16.49
N ALA A 211 -14.18 3.31 16.82
CA ALA A 211 -15.34 2.73 16.15
C ALA A 211 -15.37 3.10 14.65
N GLN A 212 -15.01 4.34 14.29
CA GLN A 212 -14.88 4.74 12.89
C GLN A 212 -13.81 3.96 12.15
N ILE A 213 -12.63 3.78 12.77
CA ILE A 213 -11.54 2.99 12.16
C ILE A 213 -11.96 1.53 11.98
N GLU A 214 -12.57 0.92 12.98
CA GLU A 214 -13.06 -0.47 12.87
C GLU A 214 -14.15 -0.60 11.81
N LYS A 215 -15.04 0.38 11.70
CA LYS A 215 -16.06 0.39 10.65
C LYS A 215 -15.45 0.54 9.25
N ALA A 216 -14.39 1.35 9.10
CA ALA A 216 -13.64 1.46 7.84
C ALA A 216 -13.00 0.11 7.46
N ARG A 217 -12.39 -0.59 8.42
CA ARG A 217 -11.81 -1.93 8.24
C ARG A 217 -12.88 -2.94 7.80
N GLN A 218 -14.02 -2.96 8.49
CA GLN A 218 -15.16 -3.83 8.12
C GLN A 218 -15.67 -3.52 6.70
N CYS A 219 -15.82 -2.24 6.36
CA CYS A 219 -16.24 -1.82 5.03
C CYS A 219 -15.29 -2.32 3.93
N TRP A 220 -13.98 -2.31 4.21
CA TRP A 220 -12.95 -2.80 3.29
C TRP A 220 -12.97 -4.33 3.15
N HIS A 221 -12.97 -5.06 4.27
CA HIS A 221 -12.79 -6.51 4.28
C HIS A 221 -14.07 -7.31 4.11
N GLN A 222 -15.23 -6.76 4.50
CA GLN A 222 -16.52 -7.46 4.54
C GLN A 222 -17.64 -6.72 3.81
N GLY A 223 -17.35 -5.52 3.28
CA GLY A 223 -18.29 -4.68 2.58
C GLY A 223 -18.02 -4.60 1.08
N PHE A 224 -18.45 -3.48 0.49
CA PHE A 224 -18.47 -3.28 -0.95
C PHE A 224 -17.11 -3.43 -1.64
N VAL A 225 -15.99 -3.18 -0.95
CA VAL A 225 -14.64 -3.36 -1.53
C VAL A 225 -14.37 -4.84 -1.75
N ALA A 226 -14.57 -5.67 -0.72
CA ALA A 226 -14.39 -7.11 -0.82
C ALA A 226 -15.32 -7.74 -1.85
N GLU A 227 -16.60 -7.34 -1.86
CA GLU A 227 -17.61 -7.78 -2.84
C GLU A 227 -17.20 -7.42 -4.27
N THR A 228 -16.70 -6.21 -4.50
CA THR A 228 -16.25 -5.75 -5.82
C THR A 228 -15.03 -6.55 -6.30
N ILE A 229 -14.06 -6.81 -5.41
CA ILE A 229 -12.87 -7.60 -5.74
C ILE A 229 -13.26 -9.05 -6.07
N ASP A 230 -14.11 -9.68 -5.26
CA ASP A 230 -14.59 -11.05 -5.51
C ASP A 230 -15.31 -11.17 -6.85
N THR A 231 -16.28 -10.27 -7.10
CA THR A 231 -17.00 -10.21 -8.38
C THR A 231 -16.04 -10.03 -9.55
N PHE A 232 -15.09 -9.11 -9.44
CA PHE A 232 -14.11 -8.87 -10.50
C PHE A 232 -13.23 -10.09 -10.76
N CYS A 233 -12.75 -10.75 -9.73
CA CYS A 233 -11.94 -11.97 -9.85
C CYS A 233 -12.72 -13.17 -10.38
N THR A 234 -14.04 -13.22 -10.15
CA THR A 234 -14.90 -14.32 -10.57
C THR A 234 -15.38 -14.14 -12.01
N ASP A 235 -15.73 -12.91 -12.39
CA ASP A 235 -16.40 -12.62 -13.66
C ASP A 235 -15.44 -12.30 -14.80
N ASN A 236 -14.15 -12.14 -14.51
CA ASN A 236 -13.14 -11.77 -15.52
C ASN A 236 -12.03 -12.79 -15.62
N GLU A 237 -11.52 -12.91 -16.85
CA GLU A 237 -10.31 -13.64 -17.19
C GLU A 237 -9.39 -12.76 -18.00
N PHE A 238 -8.10 -12.70 -17.61
CA PHE A 238 -7.08 -11.93 -18.32
C PHE A 238 -5.91 -12.81 -18.72
N ILE A 239 -5.27 -12.46 -19.84
CA ILE A 239 -4.00 -13.07 -20.23
C ILE A 239 -2.95 -12.75 -19.15
N ASP A 240 -2.23 -13.78 -18.75
CA ASP A 240 -1.12 -13.66 -17.84
C ASP A 240 0.21 -14.11 -18.48
N THR A 241 1.29 -14.18 -17.71
CA THR A 241 2.62 -14.58 -18.22
C THR A 241 2.73 -16.03 -18.65
N SER A 242 1.72 -16.88 -18.44
CA SER A 242 1.65 -18.22 -19.05
C SER A 242 1.27 -18.18 -20.53
N GLY A 243 0.70 -17.06 -20.99
CA GLY A 243 0.15 -16.90 -22.33
C GLY A 243 -1.32 -17.30 -22.45
N GLU A 244 -1.91 -17.79 -21.37
CA GLU A 244 -3.32 -18.21 -21.30
C GLU A 244 -4.16 -17.22 -20.50
N ARG A 245 -5.49 -17.35 -20.58
CA ARG A 245 -6.44 -16.53 -19.84
C ARG A 245 -6.89 -17.27 -18.59
N HIS A 246 -6.79 -16.59 -17.44
CA HIS A 246 -7.23 -17.14 -16.18
C HIS A 246 -8.04 -16.12 -15.37
N GLY A 247 -9.03 -16.62 -14.64
CA GLY A 247 -9.73 -15.88 -13.58
C GLY A 247 -8.94 -15.86 -12.26
N GLY A 248 -9.38 -15.04 -11.32
CA GLY A 248 -8.74 -14.95 -10.01
C GLY A 248 -9.20 -16.05 -9.04
N LEU A 249 -8.35 -16.36 -8.08
CA LEU A 249 -8.64 -17.29 -6.98
C LEU A 249 -9.08 -16.57 -5.69
N LEU A 250 -8.83 -15.27 -5.60
CA LEU A 250 -9.18 -14.41 -4.46
C LEU A 250 -10.70 -14.28 -4.33
N ARG A 251 -11.22 -14.43 -3.11
CA ARG A 251 -12.65 -14.36 -2.79
C ARG A 251 -12.89 -13.42 -1.60
N ALA A 252 -14.14 -12.98 -1.45
CA ALA A 252 -14.55 -12.13 -0.32
C ALA A 252 -14.22 -12.76 1.05
N ASP A 253 -14.36 -14.08 1.18
CA ASP A 253 -14.01 -14.78 2.42
C ASP A 253 -12.51 -14.68 2.76
N ASP A 254 -11.62 -14.62 1.77
CA ASP A 254 -10.19 -14.45 2.01
C ASP A 254 -9.92 -13.07 2.62
N LEU A 255 -10.60 -12.02 2.12
CA LEU A 255 -10.51 -10.68 2.69
C LEU A 255 -11.12 -10.61 4.09
N ALA A 256 -12.30 -11.23 4.28
CA ALA A 256 -13.02 -11.22 5.56
C ALA A 256 -12.24 -11.92 6.69
N ASN A 257 -11.41 -12.90 6.35
CA ASN A 257 -10.59 -13.65 7.31
C ASN A 257 -9.17 -13.09 7.48
N PHE A 258 -8.81 -12.04 6.77
CA PHE A 258 -7.50 -11.40 6.89
C PHE A 258 -7.49 -10.35 8.00
N GLU A 259 -6.40 -10.34 8.77
CA GLU A 259 -6.14 -9.33 9.78
C GLU A 259 -4.63 -9.00 9.80
N ALA A 260 -4.29 -7.72 9.64
CA ALA A 260 -2.94 -7.23 9.86
C ALA A 260 -2.60 -7.30 11.35
N HIS A 261 -1.34 -7.53 11.69
CA HIS A 261 -0.93 -7.75 13.08
C HIS A 261 0.47 -7.24 13.38
N TYR A 262 0.75 -7.10 14.67
CA TYR A 262 2.09 -6.78 15.16
C TYR A 262 2.84 -8.05 15.55
N GLU A 263 4.15 -8.03 15.34
CA GLU A 263 5.06 -9.12 15.70
C GLU A 263 6.40 -8.58 16.21
N ALA A 264 7.19 -9.42 16.83
CA ALA A 264 8.58 -9.09 17.17
C ALA A 264 9.41 -9.02 15.88
N PRO A 265 10.31 -8.03 15.74
CA PRO A 265 11.20 -7.97 14.58
C PRO A 265 12.20 -9.13 14.59
N ALA A 266 12.65 -9.56 13.43
CA ALA A 266 13.86 -10.36 13.30
C ALA A 266 15.07 -9.47 13.60
N THR A 267 15.99 -9.94 14.42
CA THR A 267 17.14 -9.15 14.88
C THR A 267 18.47 -9.85 14.62
N PHE A 268 19.51 -9.04 14.46
CA PHE A 268 20.91 -9.49 14.41
C PHE A 268 21.79 -8.43 15.08
N ASP A 269 22.66 -8.86 15.99
CA ASP A 269 23.61 -8.00 16.67
C ASP A 269 24.90 -7.91 15.85
N TYR A 270 25.15 -6.74 15.27
CA TYR A 270 26.30 -6.43 14.44
C TYR A 270 27.38 -5.72 15.25
N PRO A 271 28.53 -6.37 15.53
CA PRO A 271 29.66 -5.75 16.22
C PRO A 271 30.44 -4.82 15.28
N ALA A 272 30.65 -3.58 15.70
CA ALA A 272 31.42 -2.59 14.95
C ALA A 272 32.32 -1.80 15.91
N GLY A 273 33.60 -2.19 15.98
CA GLY A 273 34.55 -1.66 16.94
C GLY A 273 34.11 -1.92 18.37
N ASP A 274 34.01 -0.86 19.20
CA ASP A 274 33.59 -0.95 20.59
C ASP A 274 32.07 -0.90 20.77
N HIS A 275 31.31 -0.92 19.68
CA HIS A 275 29.85 -0.84 19.68
C HIS A 275 29.22 -2.11 19.13
N VAL A 276 28.01 -2.41 19.62
CA VAL A 276 27.14 -3.43 19.05
C VAL A 276 25.87 -2.72 18.57
N TYR A 277 25.53 -2.92 17.28
CA TYR A 277 24.31 -2.40 16.69
C TYR A 277 23.30 -3.53 16.48
N THR A 278 22.16 -3.45 17.13
CA THR A 278 21.08 -4.40 16.87
C THR A 278 20.31 -3.98 15.63
N MET A 279 20.46 -4.75 14.57
CA MET A 279 19.73 -4.56 13.32
C MET A 279 18.37 -5.23 13.45
N CYS A 280 17.31 -4.47 13.20
CA CYS A 280 15.92 -4.95 13.23
C CYS A 280 15.34 -4.99 11.82
N LYS A 281 14.67 -6.09 11.48
CA LYS A 281 13.96 -6.27 10.21
C LYS A 281 12.61 -6.95 10.45
N THR A 282 11.72 -6.84 9.47
CA THR A 282 10.47 -7.60 9.41
C THR A 282 10.76 -9.10 9.23
N GLY A 283 9.79 -9.95 9.55
CA GLY A 283 9.90 -11.40 9.54
C GLY A 283 10.15 -12.05 8.16
N PRO A 284 10.16 -13.38 8.09
CA PRO A 284 10.52 -14.15 6.89
C PRO A 284 9.50 -14.03 5.74
N TRP A 285 8.37 -13.44 5.96
CA TRP A 285 7.41 -13.06 4.92
C TRP A 285 7.89 -11.87 4.07
N THR A 286 9.03 -11.26 4.43
CA THR A 286 9.77 -10.25 3.65
C THR A 286 11.18 -10.73 3.34
N GLN A 287 11.99 -9.84 2.74
CA GLN A 287 13.43 -10.06 2.54
C GLN A 287 14.27 -9.64 3.78
N GLY A 288 13.63 -9.39 4.93
CA GLY A 288 14.31 -9.04 6.16
C GLY A 288 15.43 -10.02 6.58
N PRO A 289 15.15 -11.33 6.69
CA PRO A 289 16.15 -12.31 7.05
C PRO A 289 17.33 -12.40 6.06
N VAL A 290 17.06 -12.22 4.78
CA VAL A 290 18.13 -12.22 3.74
C VAL A 290 19.12 -11.07 3.97
N MET A 291 18.63 -9.88 4.34
CA MET A 291 19.50 -8.76 4.70
C MET A 291 20.32 -9.06 5.96
N LEU A 292 19.70 -9.64 7.00
CA LEU A 292 20.41 -10.00 8.23
C LEU A 292 21.50 -11.07 8.02
N GLN A 293 21.30 -11.96 7.03
CA GLN A 293 22.30 -12.97 6.68
C GLN A 293 23.51 -12.40 5.91
N GLN A 294 23.41 -11.17 5.39
CA GLN A 294 24.49 -10.49 4.68
C GLN A 294 25.44 -9.71 5.62
N LEU A 295 25.04 -9.52 6.87
CA LEU A 295 25.80 -8.85 7.91
C LEU A 295 26.69 -9.82 8.68
#